data_3469c976fdc7ba06ff8da7b9b4882032
#
_entry.id   3469c976fdc7ba06ff8da7b9b4882032
#
_cell.length_a   1.000
_cell.length_b   1.000
_cell.length_c   1.000
_cell.angle_alpha   90.00
_cell.angle_beta   90.00
_cell.angle_gamma   90.00
#
_symmetry.space_group_name_H-M   'P 1'
#
loop_
_entity.id
_entity.type
_entity.pdbx_description
1 polymer ?
#
loop_
_entity_poly.entity_id
_entity_poly.type
_entity_poly.pdbx_seq_one_letter_code
_entity_poly.pdbx_strand_id
1 'polypeptide(L)'
;ETYVSLTCHNCPDVVQAFNIMAVLNPNITHTMIEGGMYQDEVKAKGIMSVPTVYKDQEEFTSGRATIEQLVEKLDGPLDADAFADKGVYDVLVIGGGPAGNSAAIYAARKGLKTGLLAETFGGQVIETVGIENMIGTLYTEGPKLMAQVEEHTKSYDVDIIKSQLATGIEKKELI
;
A
#
# COMPACT_ATOMS: atom_id res chain seq x y z
N GLU A 1 3.61 -17.91 9.56
CA GLU A 1 4.70 -18.55 8.80
C GLU A 1 4.64 -18.10 7.35
N THR A 2 5.79 -17.79 6.74
CA THR A 2 5.87 -17.43 5.33
C THR A 2 6.84 -18.35 4.62
N TYR A 3 6.33 -19.12 3.66
CA TYR A 3 7.12 -20.00 2.81
C TYR A 3 7.67 -19.20 1.63
N VAL A 4 8.96 -19.30 1.42
CA VAL A 4 9.73 -18.51 0.43
C VAL A 4 10.66 -19.39 -0.39
N SER A 5 11.21 -18.83 -1.45
CA SER A 5 12.38 -19.35 -2.17
C SER A 5 13.43 -18.25 -2.27
N LEU A 6 14.70 -18.62 -2.20
CA LEU A 6 15.82 -17.68 -2.34
C LEU A 6 15.88 -17.01 -3.73
N THR A 7 15.21 -17.58 -4.72
CA THR A 7 15.12 -17.02 -6.09
C THR A 7 13.86 -16.22 -6.34
N CYS A 8 12.99 -16.09 -5.34
CA CYS A 8 11.71 -15.40 -5.46
C CYS A 8 11.88 -13.88 -5.27
N HIS A 9 11.56 -13.10 -6.30
CA HIS A 9 11.67 -11.63 -6.26
C HIS A 9 10.58 -10.95 -5.43
N ASN A 10 9.43 -11.57 -5.25
CA ASN A 10 8.31 -11.01 -4.47
C ASN A 10 8.32 -11.42 -2.99
N CYS A 11 9.12 -12.41 -2.64
CA CYS A 11 9.17 -12.93 -1.27
C CYS A 11 9.70 -11.93 -0.24
N PRO A 12 10.74 -11.11 -0.55
CA PRO A 12 11.28 -10.15 0.40
C PRO A 12 10.25 -9.14 0.91
N ASP A 13 9.38 -8.64 0.05
CA ASP A 13 8.36 -7.63 0.40
C ASP A 13 7.39 -8.17 1.45
N VAL A 14 6.90 -9.39 1.25
CA VAL A 14 5.95 -10.04 2.16
C VAL A 14 6.62 -10.42 3.48
N VAL A 15 7.84 -10.96 3.45
CA VAL A 15 8.62 -11.28 4.66
C VAL A 15 8.88 -10.03 5.49
N GLN A 16 9.30 -8.95 4.84
CA GLN A 16 9.59 -7.69 5.53
C GLN A 16 8.33 -7.08 6.14
N ALA A 17 7.20 -7.12 5.44
CA ALA A 17 5.93 -6.65 5.96
C ALA A 17 5.56 -7.38 7.27
N PHE A 18 5.64 -8.71 7.31
CA PHE A 18 5.37 -9.47 8.53
C PHE A 18 6.42 -9.26 9.63
N ASN A 19 7.68 -9.07 9.28
CA ASN A 19 8.72 -8.71 10.26
C ASN A 19 8.42 -7.35 10.91
N ILE A 20 8.01 -6.35 10.13
CA ILE A 20 7.60 -5.03 10.65
C ILE A 20 6.39 -5.17 11.58
N MET A 21 5.35 -5.91 11.15
CA MET A 21 4.19 -6.15 11.98
C MET A 21 4.53 -6.85 13.30
N ALA A 22 5.42 -7.85 13.27
CA ALA A 22 5.87 -8.56 14.48
C ALA A 22 6.70 -7.67 15.44
N VAL A 23 7.44 -6.70 14.90
CA VAL A 23 8.14 -5.71 15.74
C VAL A 23 7.18 -4.73 16.40
N LEU A 24 6.13 -4.32 15.69
CA LEU A 24 5.17 -3.31 16.16
C LEU A 24 4.07 -3.88 17.04
N ASN A 25 3.73 -5.17 16.89
CA ASN A 25 2.64 -5.82 17.63
C ASN A 25 3.13 -7.10 18.30
N PRO A 26 3.22 -7.15 19.65
CA PRO A 26 3.70 -8.32 20.38
C PRO A 26 2.81 -9.58 20.25
N ASN A 27 1.60 -9.43 19.74
CA ASN A 27 0.71 -10.56 19.47
C ASN A 27 0.97 -11.24 18.11
N ILE A 28 1.85 -10.66 17.29
CA ILE A 28 2.23 -11.21 16.00
C ILE A 28 3.63 -11.82 16.11
N THR A 29 3.72 -13.10 15.78
CA THR A 29 5.01 -13.78 15.59
C THR A 29 5.17 -14.17 14.13
N HIS A 30 6.37 -14.01 13.60
CA HIS A 30 6.64 -14.35 12.20
C HIS A 30 7.84 -15.30 12.08
N THR A 31 7.68 -16.32 11.25
CA THR A 31 8.74 -17.27 10.88
C THR A 31 8.80 -17.38 9.37
N MET A 32 9.97 -17.14 8.81
CA MET A 32 10.25 -17.36 7.39
C MET A 32 10.80 -18.78 7.21
N ILE A 33 10.25 -19.53 6.26
CA ILE A 33 10.61 -20.90 5.94
C ILE A 33 11.07 -20.96 4.48
N GLU A 34 12.31 -21.37 4.26
CA GLU A 34 12.83 -21.60 2.91
C GLU A 34 12.35 -22.96 2.40
N GLY A 35 11.46 -22.95 1.41
CA GLY A 35 10.74 -24.14 0.94
C GLY A 35 11.62 -25.22 0.32
N GLY A 36 12.79 -24.86 -0.21
CA GLY A 36 13.75 -25.83 -0.76
C GLY A 36 14.39 -26.74 0.33
N MET A 37 14.56 -26.19 1.53
CA MET A 37 15.08 -26.94 2.69
C MET A 37 13.98 -27.76 3.40
N TYR A 38 12.73 -27.37 3.30
CA TYR A 38 11.59 -27.97 3.99
C TYR A 38 10.57 -28.56 3.02
N GLN A 39 11.05 -29.32 2.02
CA GLN A 39 10.25 -29.84 0.91
C GLN A 39 9.10 -30.78 1.36
N ASP A 40 9.30 -31.56 2.42
CA ASP A 40 8.26 -32.46 2.92
C ASP A 40 7.09 -31.68 3.51
N GLU A 41 7.37 -30.59 4.21
CA GLU A 41 6.35 -29.70 4.75
C GLU A 41 5.63 -28.93 3.63
N VAL A 42 6.35 -28.42 2.64
CA VAL A 42 5.79 -27.77 1.45
C VAL A 42 4.84 -28.70 0.71
N LYS A 43 5.23 -29.97 0.52
CA LYS A 43 4.35 -30.99 -0.11
C LYS A 43 3.15 -31.33 0.74
N ALA A 44 3.34 -31.49 2.04
CA ALA A 44 2.24 -31.82 2.96
C ALA A 44 1.18 -30.71 3.00
N LYS A 45 1.60 -29.44 2.92
CA LYS A 45 0.71 -28.28 2.85
C LYS A 45 0.20 -27.97 1.44
N GLY A 46 0.68 -28.66 0.41
CA GLY A 46 0.27 -28.44 -0.98
C GLY A 46 0.69 -27.08 -1.56
N ILE A 47 1.76 -26.50 -1.07
CA ILE A 47 2.23 -25.17 -1.50
C ILE A 47 2.76 -25.25 -2.93
N MET A 48 2.09 -24.54 -3.85
CA MET A 48 2.40 -24.55 -5.28
C MET A 48 3.17 -23.31 -5.74
N SER A 49 3.16 -22.23 -4.96
CA SER A 49 3.80 -20.96 -5.30
C SER A 49 4.35 -20.27 -4.05
N VAL A 50 5.26 -19.32 -4.24
CA VAL A 50 5.83 -18.52 -3.15
C VAL A 50 5.83 -17.02 -3.54
N PRO A 51 5.67 -16.12 -2.57
CA PRO A 51 5.46 -16.38 -1.14
C PRO A 51 4.08 -16.96 -0.85
N THR A 52 3.97 -17.89 0.08
CA THR A 52 2.71 -18.36 0.64
C THR A 52 2.75 -18.21 2.16
N VAL A 53 1.75 -17.54 2.70
CA VAL A 53 1.64 -17.23 4.13
C VAL A 53 0.60 -18.11 4.79
N TYR A 54 0.95 -18.68 5.92
CA TYR A 54 0.05 -19.42 6.81
C TYR A 54 -0.14 -18.65 8.12
N LYS A 55 -1.41 -18.52 8.52
CA LYS A 55 -1.82 -18.03 9.83
C LYS A 55 -2.48 -19.18 10.58
N ASP A 56 -1.96 -19.50 11.76
CA ASP A 56 -2.54 -20.54 12.63
C ASP A 56 -2.83 -21.88 11.92
N GLN A 57 -1.89 -22.31 11.03
CA GLN A 57 -1.96 -23.53 10.21
C GLN A 57 -2.90 -23.47 8.99
N GLU A 58 -3.58 -22.38 8.75
CA GLU A 58 -4.42 -22.15 7.57
C GLU A 58 -3.72 -21.25 6.56
N GLU A 59 -3.91 -21.51 5.27
CA GLU A 59 -3.39 -20.64 4.22
C GLU A 59 -4.07 -19.26 4.32
N PHE A 60 -3.26 -18.24 4.58
CA PHE A 60 -3.74 -16.89 4.74
C PHE A 60 -3.71 -16.12 3.42
N THR A 61 -2.59 -16.20 2.70
CA THR A 61 -2.43 -15.54 1.39
C THR A 61 -1.30 -16.16 0.59
N SER A 62 -1.37 -16.04 -0.72
CA SER A 62 -0.33 -16.49 -1.64
C SER A 62 -0.04 -15.41 -2.69
N GLY A 63 1.21 -15.31 -3.12
CA GLY A 63 1.67 -14.32 -4.08
C GLY A 63 2.08 -12.99 -3.45
N ARG A 64 2.37 -12.01 -4.30
CA ARG A 64 2.77 -10.68 -3.88
C ARG A 64 1.62 -9.98 -3.14
N ALA A 65 1.93 -9.35 -2.03
CA ALA A 65 1.00 -8.50 -1.30
C ALA A 65 1.76 -7.33 -0.64
N THR A 66 1.14 -6.16 -0.61
CA THR A 66 1.68 -5.00 0.12
C THR A 66 1.35 -5.11 1.60
N ILE A 67 2.06 -4.34 2.43
CA ILE A 67 1.79 -4.32 3.88
C ILE A 67 0.35 -3.89 4.17
N GLU A 68 -0.18 -2.93 3.41
CA GLU A 68 -1.55 -2.44 3.55
C GLU A 68 -2.56 -3.55 3.28
N GLN A 69 -2.39 -4.30 2.18
CA GLN A 69 -3.25 -5.43 1.82
C GLN A 69 -3.20 -6.54 2.88
N LEU A 70 -2.02 -6.78 3.46
CA LEU A 70 -1.85 -7.76 4.52
C LEU A 70 -2.52 -7.32 5.82
N VAL A 71 -2.40 -6.04 6.19
CA VAL A 71 -3.08 -5.47 7.36
C VAL A 71 -4.59 -5.51 7.19
N GLU A 72 -5.11 -5.07 6.04
CA GLU A 72 -6.53 -5.14 5.72
C GLU A 72 -7.09 -6.57 5.83
N LYS A 73 -6.32 -7.55 5.34
CA LYS A 73 -6.72 -8.96 5.41
C LYS A 73 -6.66 -9.53 6.83
N LEU A 74 -5.83 -8.97 7.71
CA LEU A 74 -5.71 -9.39 9.12
C LEU A 74 -6.80 -8.79 10.01
N ASP A 75 -7.11 -7.52 9.82
CA ASP A 75 -7.94 -6.70 10.72
C ASP A 75 -9.27 -6.27 10.07
N GLY A 76 -9.44 -6.57 8.78
CA GLY A 76 -10.57 -6.11 7.97
C GLY A 76 -10.32 -4.75 7.33
N PRO A 77 -11.25 -4.31 6.46
CA PRO A 77 -11.16 -2.99 5.84
C PRO A 77 -11.16 -1.92 6.92
N LEU A 78 -10.34 -0.88 6.71
CA LEU A 78 -10.36 0.30 7.58
C LEU A 78 -11.79 0.82 7.68
N ASP A 79 -12.23 1.06 8.92
CA ASP A 79 -13.59 1.47 9.22
C ASP A 79 -13.94 2.74 8.42
N ALA A 80 -14.97 2.67 7.57
CA ALA A 80 -15.44 3.81 6.80
C ALA A 80 -15.86 4.97 7.70
N ASP A 81 -16.30 4.67 8.93
CA ASP A 81 -16.65 5.67 9.93
C ASP A 81 -15.43 6.47 10.43
N ALA A 82 -14.22 5.93 10.34
CA ALA A 82 -13.00 6.67 10.66
C ALA A 82 -12.79 7.92 9.77
N PHE A 83 -13.47 7.99 8.63
CA PHE A 83 -13.42 9.11 7.69
C PHE A 83 -14.67 10.00 7.73
N ALA A 84 -15.74 9.58 8.40
CA ALA A 84 -17.01 10.32 8.48
C ALA A 84 -16.85 11.70 9.14
N ASP A 85 -15.95 11.84 10.11
CA ASP A 85 -15.70 13.07 10.86
C ASP A 85 -14.86 14.12 10.10
N LYS A 86 -14.31 13.79 8.93
CA LYS A 86 -13.45 14.72 8.17
C LYS A 86 -14.22 15.84 7.47
N GLY A 87 -15.55 15.73 7.42
CA GLY A 87 -16.44 16.73 6.85
C GLY A 87 -16.32 16.82 5.32
N VAL A 88 -16.79 17.93 4.76
CA VAL A 88 -16.81 18.16 3.30
C VAL A 88 -15.48 18.77 2.85
N TYR A 89 -14.91 18.25 1.77
CA TYR A 89 -13.78 18.85 1.06
C TYR A 89 -14.27 19.76 -0.05
N ASP A 90 -13.53 20.84 -0.33
CA ASP A 90 -13.74 21.65 -1.53
C ASP A 90 -13.22 20.89 -2.76
N VAL A 91 -12.14 20.13 -2.59
CA VAL A 91 -11.55 19.26 -3.61
C VAL A 91 -11.18 17.92 -3.01
N LEU A 92 -11.74 16.84 -3.51
CA LEU A 92 -11.31 15.48 -3.21
C LEU A 92 -10.65 14.87 -4.45
N VAL A 93 -9.36 14.63 -4.37
CA VAL A 93 -8.59 13.98 -5.44
C VAL A 93 -8.62 12.47 -5.23
N ILE A 94 -8.97 11.73 -6.26
CA ILE A 94 -8.95 10.26 -6.25
C ILE A 94 -7.78 9.77 -7.08
N GLY A 95 -6.84 9.13 -6.40
CA GLY A 95 -5.62 8.58 -6.98
C GLY A 95 -4.34 9.23 -6.46
N GLY A 96 -3.45 8.42 -5.84
CA GLY A 96 -2.23 8.86 -5.16
C GLY A 96 -0.98 8.92 -6.03
N GLY A 97 -1.09 8.83 -7.35
CA GLY A 97 0.04 8.98 -8.28
C GLY A 97 0.53 10.44 -8.44
N PRO A 98 1.55 10.69 -9.26
CA PRO A 98 2.11 12.05 -9.45
C PRO A 98 1.07 13.10 -9.88
N ALA A 99 0.14 12.73 -10.75
CA ALA A 99 -0.91 13.62 -11.21
C ALA A 99 -1.87 14.03 -10.09
N GLY A 100 -2.33 13.06 -9.28
CA GLY A 100 -3.21 13.32 -8.14
C GLY A 100 -2.52 14.16 -7.07
N ASN A 101 -1.30 13.84 -6.72
CA ASN A 101 -0.52 14.65 -5.78
C ASN A 101 -0.32 16.08 -6.29
N SER A 102 -0.02 16.25 -7.59
CA SER A 102 0.08 17.57 -8.20
C SER A 102 -1.23 18.35 -8.07
N ALA A 103 -2.35 17.73 -8.40
CA ALA A 103 -3.67 18.36 -8.27
C ALA A 103 -3.97 18.77 -6.82
N ALA A 104 -3.70 17.88 -5.85
CA ALA A 104 -3.93 18.13 -4.43
C ALA A 104 -3.06 19.28 -3.92
N ILE A 105 -1.76 19.30 -4.23
CA ILE A 105 -0.86 20.39 -3.86
C ILE A 105 -1.36 21.73 -4.41
N TYR A 106 -1.74 21.78 -5.69
CA TYR A 106 -2.20 23.05 -6.28
C TYR A 106 -3.54 23.52 -5.73
N ALA A 107 -4.45 22.61 -5.38
CA ALA A 107 -5.72 22.93 -4.72
C ALA A 107 -5.46 23.49 -3.30
N ALA A 108 -4.64 22.81 -2.50
CA ALA A 108 -4.27 23.26 -1.15
C ALA A 108 -3.55 24.61 -1.17
N ARG A 109 -2.67 24.85 -2.13
CA ARG A 109 -2.01 26.17 -2.33
C ARG A 109 -2.97 27.31 -2.63
N LYS A 110 -4.18 27.01 -3.10
CA LYS A 110 -5.26 27.99 -3.28
C LYS A 110 -6.11 28.20 -2.03
N GLY A 111 -5.78 27.54 -0.95
CA GLY A 111 -6.53 27.59 0.31
C GLY A 111 -7.81 26.76 0.31
N LEU A 112 -7.94 25.82 -0.64
CA LEU A 112 -9.08 24.92 -0.69
C LEU A 112 -8.86 23.75 0.30
N LYS A 113 -9.89 23.38 1.05
CA LYS A 113 -9.86 22.19 1.90
C LYS A 113 -9.76 20.96 0.99
N THR A 114 -8.59 20.32 1.00
CA THR A 114 -8.23 19.31 0.01
C THR A 114 -8.00 17.95 0.65
N GLY A 115 -8.70 16.93 0.13
CA GLY A 115 -8.45 15.52 0.41
C GLY A 115 -7.77 14.84 -0.78
N LEU A 116 -6.91 13.86 -0.50
CA LEU A 116 -6.31 12.95 -1.46
C LEU A 116 -6.59 11.51 -1.02
N LEU A 117 -7.41 10.79 -1.78
CA LEU A 117 -7.77 9.41 -1.50
C LEU A 117 -7.03 8.47 -2.45
N ALA A 118 -6.36 7.45 -1.90
CA ALA A 118 -5.61 6.49 -2.67
C ALA A 118 -5.61 5.10 -2.03
N GLU A 119 -5.91 4.08 -2.81
CA GLU A 119 -5.72 2.68 -2.40
C GLU A 119 -4.23 2.42 -2.14
N THR A 120 -3.38 2.76 -3.11
CA THR A 120 -1.93 2.72 -2.97
C THR A 120 -1.35 4.10 -3.26
N PHE A 121 -0.67 4.69 -2.26
CA PHE A 121 0.00 5.97 -2.47
C PHE A 121 1.19 5.77 -3.42
N GLY A 122 1.25 6.59 -4.46
CA GLY A 122 2.23 6.47 -5.56
C GLY A 122 1.70 5.73 -6.78
N GLY A 123 0.63 4.92 -6.62
CA GLY A 123 0.03 4.16 -7.71
C GLY A 123 1.05 3.29 -8.44
N GLN A 124 0.90 3.12 -9.74
CA GLN A 124 1.80 2.29 -10.58
C GLN A 124 3.25 2.79 -10.62
N VAL A 125 3.50 4.05 -10.31
CA VAL A 125 4.85 4.62 -10.33
C VAL A 125 5.77 3.95 -9.33
N ILE A 126 5.26 3.48 -8.20
CA ILE A 126 6.06 2.74 -7.20
C ILE A 126 6.73 1.50 -7.80
N GLU A 127 6.12 0.87 -8.78
CA GLU A 127 6.65 -0.35 -9.42
C GLU A 127 7.65 -0.06 -10.54
N THR A 128 7.85 1.22 -10.90
CA THR A 128 8.72 1.62 -12.01
C THR A 128 10.17 1.65 -11.55
N VAL A 129 11.02 0.84 -12.18
CA VAL A 129 12.45 0.71 -11.84
C VAL A 129 13.25 1.95 -12.23
N GLY A 130 12.93 2.58 -13.37
CA GLY A 130 13.63 3.75 -13.85
C GLY A 130 12.68 4.77 -14.48
N ILE A 131 12.81 6.02 -14.09
CA ILE A 131 12.01 7.16 -14.57
C ILE A 131 12.95 8.22 -15.12
N GLU A 132 12.84 8.50 -16.41
CA GLU A 132 13.66 9.48 -17.14
C GLU A 132 12.81 10.60 -17.75
N ASN A 133 11.50 10.53 -17.63
CA ASN A 133 10.55 11.46 -18.23
C ASN A 133 9.91 12.42 -17.21
N MET A 134 10.45 12.52 -15.99
CA MET A 134 9.99 13.48 -15.00
C MET A 134 10.73 14.80 -15.17
N ILE A 135 10.01 15.88 -15.47
CA ILE A 135 10.59 17.20 -15.65
C ILE A 135 11.34 17.62 -14.37
N GLY A 136 12.60 18.04 -14.56
CA GLY A 136 13.49 18.45 -13.46
C GLY A 136 14.28 17.33 -12.81
N THR A 137 14.08 16.08 -13.25
CA THR A 137 14.82 14.91 -12.76
C THR A 137 15.33 14.11 -13.96
N LEU A 138 16.66 13.99 -14.10
CA LEU A 138 17.27 13.26 -15.22
C LEU A 138 17.01 11.77 -15.13
N TYR A 139 17.08 11.21 -13.92
CA TYR A 139 16.80 9.82 -13.61
C TYR A 139 16.40 9.68 -12.14
N THR A 140 15.42 8.83 -11.90
CA THR A 140 15.04 8.41 -10.54
C THR A 140 14.35 7.04 -10.59
N GLU A 141 14.14 6.46 -9.44
CA GLU A 141 13.34 5.23 -9.25
C GLU A 141 11.96 5.57 -8.71
N GLY A 142 10.95 4.80 -9.06
CA GLY A 142 9.56 5.04 -8.67
C GLY A 142 9.37 5.21 -7.16
N PRO A 143 9.86 4.30 -6.31
CA PRO A 143 9.74 4.43 -4.86
C PRO A 143 10.38 5.72 -4.33
N LYS A 144 11.55 6.07 -4.85
CA LYS A 144 12.27 7.28 -4.44
C LYS A 144 11.53 8.55 -4.84
N LEU A 145 11.03 8.61 -6.07
CA LEU A 145 10.21 9.73 -6.54
C LEU A 145 8.96 9.88 -5.68
N MET A 146 8.23 8.79 -5.43
CA MET A 146 6.98 8.86 -4.70
C MET A 146 7.16 9.16 -3.21
N ALA A 147 8.29 8.78 -2.60
CA ALA A 147 8.63 9.22 -1.25
C ALA A 147 8.82 10.75 -1.19
N GLN A 148 9.52 11.33 -2.16
CA GLN A 148 9.69 12.79 -2.25
C GLN A 148 8.36 13.52 -2.51
N VAL A 149 7.51 12.95 -3.37
CA VAL A 149 6.19 13.50 -3.68
C VAL A 149 5.28 13.43 -2.44
N GLU A 150 5.35 12.35 -1.66
CA GLU A 150 4.60 12.23 -0.41
C GLU A 150 5.01 13.30 0.61
N GLU A 151 6.32 13.47 0.81
CA GLU A 151 6.86 14.50 1.69
C GLU A 151 6.43 15.90 1.24
N HIS A 152 6.49 16.16 -0.07
CA HIS A 152 6.03 17.41 -0.64
C HIS A 152 4.53 17.64 -0.44
N THR A 153 3.70 16.61 -0.64
CA THR A 153 2.25 16.72 -0.43
C THR A 153 1.92 16.98 1.04
N LYS A 154 2.62 16.31 1.96
CA LYS A 154 2.48 16.50 3.42
C LYS A 154 2.93 17.89 3.89
N SER A 155 3.75 18.61 3.13
CA SER A 155 4.15 19.97 3.47
C SER A 155 3.04 21.02 3.26
N TYR A 156 1.94 20.61 2.61
CA TYR A 156 0.72 21.39 2.48
C TYR A 156 -0.39 20.77 3.33
N ASP A 157 -1.44 21.54 3.57
CA ASP A 157 -2.63 21.12 4.30
C ASP A 157 -3.53 20.24 3.40
N VAL A 158 -3.01 19.05 3.07
CA VAL A 158 -3.72 18.01 2.30
C VAL A 158 -4.00 16.83 3.23
N ASP A 159 -5.27 16.47 3.36
CA ASP A 159 -5.66 15.29 4.10
C ASP A 159 -5.47 14.02 3.23
N ILE A 160 -4.42 13.26 3.51
CA ILE A 160 -4.07 12.06 2.76
C ILE A 160 -4.78 10.85 3.36
N ILE A 161 -5.68 10.25 2.60
CA ILE A 161 -6.48 9.08 2.95
C ILE A 161 -5.93 7.89 2.18
N LYS A 162 -5.12 7.06 2.84
CA LYS A 162 -4.48 5.87 2.26
C LYS A 162 -5.35 4.63 2.45
N SER A 163 -5.06 3.59 1.66
CA SER A 163 -5.69 2.26 1.75
C SER A 163 -7.21 2.31 1.57
N GLN A 164 -7.69 3.27 0.77
CA GLN A 164 -9.10 3.41 0.45
C GLN A 164 -9.32 3.44 -1.06
N LEU A 165 -10.24 2.60 -1.52
CA LEU A 165 -10.67 2.54 -2.92
C LEU A 165 -12.01 3.26 -3.09
N ALA A 166 -12.05 4.22 -4.02
CA ALA A 166 -13.33 4.82 -4.40
C ALA A 166 -14.15 3.82 -5.23
N THR A 167 -15.31 3.42 -4.73
CA THR A 167 -16.19 2.45 -5.38
C THR A 167 -17.28 3.09 -6.23
N GLY A 168 -17.51 4.39 -6.07
CA GLY A 168 -18.51 5.11 -6.83
C GLY A 168 -18.54 6.61 -6.56
N ILE A 169 -19.20 7.33 -7.44
CA ILE A 169 -19.47 8.77 -7.30
C ILE A 169 -20.97 9.00 -7.51
N GLU A 170 -21.59 9.67 -6.58
CA GLU A 170 -22.99 10.07 -6.66
C GLU A 170 -23.10 11.60 -6.73
N LYS A 171 -23.79 12.11 -7.75
CA LYS A 171 -24.10 13.53 -7.82
C LYS A 171 -25.37 13.82 -7.02
N LYS A 172 -25.24 14.66 -5.99
CA LYS A 172 -26.40 15.20 -5.25
C LYS A 172 -26.65 16.63 -5.71
N GLU A 173 -27.92 16.95 -5.97
CA GLU A 173 -28.31 18.36 -6.17
C GLU A 173 -28.19 19.06 -4.82
N LEU A 174 -27.46 20.16 -4.79
CA LEU A 174 -27.44 21.07 -3.65
C LEU A 174 -28.80 21.79 -3.65
N ILE A 175 -29.60 21.55 -2.62
CA ILE A 175 -30.86 22.25 -2.38
C ILE A 175 -30.55 23.64 -1.79
#